data_f4a7953961a2699e12396a2840379936
#
_entry.id   f4a7953961a2699e12396a2840379936
#
_cell.length_a   1.000
_cell.length_b   1.000
_cell.length_c   1.000
_cell.angle_alpha   90.00
_cell.angle_beta   90.00
_cell.angle_gamma   90.00
#
_symmetry.space_group_name_H-M   'P 1'
#
loop_
_entity.id
_entity.type
_entity.pdbx_description
1 polymer ?
#
loop_
_entity_poly.entity_id
_entity_poly.type
_entity_poly.pdbx_seq_one_letter_code
_entity_poly.pdbx_strand_id
1 'polypeptide(L)'
;DPDALVLVAETSGDVAGVASMTAGGEVTLNYVAPEARFRGVSAALLAALEDEARRRGLEACRLQSTLTAYRFYLARGYRPVEPDAPPQRGTAMVKALA
;
A
#
# COMPACT_ATOMS: atom_id res chain seq x y z
N ASP A 1 7.78 13.89 8.39
CA ASP A 1 6.72 13.43 9.29
C ASP A 1 7.28 12.41 10.27
N PRO A 2 7.45 12.79 11.57
CA PRO A 2 8.06 11.87 12.55
C PRO A 2 7.17 10.64 12.85
N ASP A 3 5.89 10.69 12.53
CA ASP A 3 4.98 9.58 12.76
C ASP A 3 4.74 8.73 11.51
N ALA A 4 5.46 9.02 10.43
CA ALA A 4 5.41 8.19 9.25
C ALA A 4 6.04 6.83 9.54
N LEU A 5 5.49 5.79 8.93
CA LEU A 5 6.01 4.43 9.06
C LEU A 5 6.70 4.01 7.78
N VAL A 6 7.91 3.46 7.92
CA VAL A 6 8.63 2.86 6.80
C VAL A 6 8.93 1.41 7.16
N LEU A 7 8.52 0.49 6.32
CA LEU A 7 8.75 -0.93 6.49
C LEU A 7 9.66 -1.44 5.38
N VAL A 8 10.59 -2.31 5.77
CA VAL A 8 11.52 -2.94 4.83
C VAL A 8 11.36 -4.44 4.94
N ALA A 9 11.18 -5.11 3.81
CA ALA A 9 11.19 -6.57 3.75
C ALA A 9 12.55 -7.02 3.25
N GLU A 10 13.14 -7.99 3.95
CA GLU A 10 14.43 -8.54 3.58
C GLU A 10 14.32 -10.03 3.31
N THR A 11 15.11 -10.51 2.36
CA THR A 11 15.23 -11.92 2.04
C THR A 11 16.70 -12.25 1.84
N SER A 12 17.24 -13.18 2.63
CA SER A 12 18.64 -13.60 2.55
C SER A 12 19.63 -12.44 2.62
N GLY A 13 19.31 -11.41 3.44
CA GLY A 13 20.16 -10.26 3.62
C GLY A 13 19.97 -9.14 2.60
N ASP A 14 19.15 -9.36 1.58
CA ASP A 14 18.87 -8.34 0.57
C ASP A 14 17.50 -7.72 0.79
N VAL A 15 17.36 -6.45 0.41
CA VAL A 15 16.08 -5.76 0.49
C VAL A 15 15.16 -6.29 -0.62
N ALA A 16 14.05 -6.90 -0.22
CA ALA A 16 13.04 -7.41 -1.14
C ALA A 16 11.98 -6.37 -1.48
N GLY A 17 11.71 -5.44 -0.57
CA GLY A 17 10.74 -4.39 -0.81
C GLY A 17 10.73 -3.35 0.30
N VAL A 18 10.10 -2.23 0.00
CA VAL A 18 9.95 -1.11 0.94
C VAL A 18 8.54 -0.55 0.80
N ALA A 19 7.92 -0.26 1.92
CA ALA A 19 6.61 0.41 1.92
C ALA A 19 6.59 1.51 2.97
N SER A 20 5.83 2.54 2.73
CA SER A 20 5.71 3.64 3.68
C SER A 20 4.30 4.20 3.71
N MET A 21 3.97 4.83 4.84
CA MET A 21 2.65 5.38 5.09
C MET A 21 2.81 6.63 5.95
N THR A 22 2.02 7.66 5.66
CA THR A 22 1.97 8.86 6.51
C THR A 22 1.25 8.56 7.82
N ALA A 23 1.36 9.47 8.79
CA ALA A 23 0.63 9.36 10.04
C ALA A 23 -0.89 9.25 9.84
N GLY A 24 -1.41 9.85 8.79
CA GLY A 24 -2.84 9.83 8.47
C GLY A 24 -3.32 8.62 7.67
N GLY A 25 -2.43 7.70 7.34
CA GLY A 25 -2.82 6.47 6.65
C GLY A 25 -2.70 6.52 5.13
N GLU A 26 -1.97 7.50 4.59
CA GLU A 26 -1.70 7.52 3.15
C GLU A 26 -0.47 6.69 2.84
N VAL A 27 -0.67 5.65 2.01
CA VAL A 27 0.42 4.81 1.54
C VAL A 27 1.15 5.59 0.43
N THR A 28 2.40 5.93 0.67
CA THR A 28 3.19 6.78 -0.22
C THR A 28 4.22 6.02 -1.04
N LEU A 29 4.53 4.79 -0.63
CA LEU A 29 5.50 3.96 -1.31
C LEU A 29 5.13 2.49 -1.09
N ASN A 30 5.18 1.71 -2.16
CA ASN A 30 5.06 0.25 -2.08
C ASN A 30 5.90 -0.32 -3.22
N TYR A 31 7.17 -0.55 -2.93
CA TYR A 31 8.17 -0.97 -3.89
C TYR A 31 8.62 -2.39 -3.62
N VAL A 32 8.77 -3.18 -4.67
CA VAL A 32 9.31 -4.54 -4.59
C VAL A 32 10.47 -4.66 -5.57
N ALA A 33 11.60 -5.18 -5.08
CA ALA A 33 12.76 -5.41 -5.92
C ALA A 33 12.39 -6.40 -7.05
N PRO A 34 12.93 -6.21 -8.26
CA PRO A 34 12.59 -7.09 -9.39
C PRO A 34 12.77 -8.58 -9.11
N GLU A 35 13.81 -8.94 -8.38
CA GLU A 35 14.12 -10.34 -8.05
C GLU A 35 13.10 -10.95 -7.08
N ALA A 36 12.37 -10.11 -6.36
CA ALA A 36 11.41 -10.56 -5.35
C ALA A 36 9.96 -10.49 -5.84
N ARG A 37 9.74 -10.15 -7.10
CA ARG A 37 8.38 -10.06 -7.65
C ARG A 37 7.68 -11.41 -7.60
N PHE A 38 6.35 -11.36 -7.51
CA PHE A 38 5.47 -12.53 -7.50
C PHE A 38 5.65 -13.45 -6.30
N ARG A 39 6.23 -12.94 -5.21
CA ARG A 39 6.43 -13.69 -3.97
C ARG A 39 5.57 -13.16 -2.81
N GLY A 40 4.62 -12.28 -3.11
CA GLY A 40 3.73 -11.76 -2.09
C GLY A 40 4.32 -10.69 -1.19
N VAL A 41 5.50 -10.16 -1.52
CA VAL A 41 6.18 -9.15 -0.70
C VAL A 41 5.35 -7.87 -0.60
N SER A 42 4.83 -7.39 -1.74
CA SER A 42 4.03 -6.17 -1.77
C SER A 42 2.76 -6.32 -0.93
N ALA A 43 2.08 -7.46 -1.06
CA ALA A 43 0.85 -7.73 -0.29
C ALA A 43 1.15 -7.80 1.21
N ALA A 44 2.26 -8.43 1.59
CA ALA A 44 2.65 -8.53 3.01
C ALA A 44 3.01 -7.17 3.59
N LEU A 45 3.75 -6.35 2.85
CA LEU A 45 4.09 -5.00 3.29
C LEU A 45 2.83 -4.15 3.46
N LEU A 46 1.92 -4.21 2.49
CA LEU A 46 0.67 -3.46 2.56
C LEU A 46 -0.17 -3.89 3.76
N ALA A 47 -0.29 -5.20 4.00
CA ALA A 47 -1.01 -5.72 5.14
C ALA A 47 -0.40 -5.22 6.47
N ALA A 48 0.92 -5.17 6.56
CA ALA A 48 1.59 -4.68 7.75
C ALA A 48 1.34 -3.18 7.98
N LEU A 49 1.32 -2.39 6.91
CA LEU A 49 0.94 -0.97 7.03
C LEU A 49 -0.49 -0.83 7.54
N GLU A 50 -1.41 -1.62 7.00
CA GLU A 50 -2.82 -1.59 7.41
C GLU A 50 -2.99 -2.00 8.87
N ASP A 51 -2.24 -3.00 9.32
CA ASP A 51 -2.29 -3.42 10.72
C ASP A 51 -1.83 -2.29 11.65
N GLU A 52 -0.79 -1.58 11.28
CA GLU A 52 -0.34 -0.43 12.07
C GLU A 52 -1.36 0.69 12.05
N ALA A 53 -1.99 0.94 10.89
CA ALA A 53 -3.05 1.93 10.80
C ALA A 53 -4.21 1.59 11.74
N ARG A 54 -4.59 0.31 11.82
CA ARG A 54 -5.63 -0.13 12.76
C ARG A 54 -5.21 0.10 14.21
N ARG A 55 -3.96 -0.22 14.54
CA ARG A 55 -3.46 0.01 15.91
C ARG A 55 -3.49 1.48 16.30
N ARG A 56 -3.30 2.38 15.32
CA ARG A 56 -3.38 3.82 15.55
C ARG A 56 -4.80 4.36 15.57
N GLY A 57 -5.80 3.50 15.35
CA GLY A 57 -7.19 3.91 15.34
C GLY A 57 -7.63 4.61 14.06
N LEU A 58 -6.88 4.47 12.97
CA LEU A 58 -7.26 5.06 11.69
C LEU A 58 -8.42 4.30 11.08
N GLU A 59 -9.33 5.01 10.41
CA GLU A 59 -10.51 4.41 9.81
C GLU A 59 -10.26 3.85 8.41
N ALA A 60 -9.22 4.33 7.74
CA ALA A 60 -8.96 3.98 6.36
C ALA A 60 -7.50 4.17 6.01
N CYS A 61 -7.06 3.44 4.99
CA CYS A 61 -5.83 3.74 4.26
C CYS A 61 -6.18 4.28 2.89
N ARG A 62 -5.36 5.17 2.37
CA ARG A 62 -5.55 5.82 1.07
C ARG A 62 -4.27 5.73 0.27
N LEU A 63 -4.39 5.76 -1.04
CA LEU A 63 -3.23 5.76 -1.92
C LEU A 63 -3.58 6.31 -3.29
N GLN A 64 -2.54 6.60 -4.07
CA GLN A 64 -2.66 6.93 -5.48
C GLN A 64 -2.11 5.74 -6.24
N SER A 65 -2.95 5.04 -6.98
CA SER A 65 -2.54 3.85 -7.71
C SER A 65 -1.97 4.22 -9.07
N THR A 66 -0.90 3.53 -9.46
CA THR A 66 -0.50 3.54 -10.87
C THR A 66 -1.51 2.72 -11.67
N LEU A 67 -1.54 2.92 -12.98
CA LEU A 67 -2.40 2.13 -13.85
C LEU A 67 -2.07 0.64 -13.75
N THR A 68 -0.79 0.31 -13.70
CA THR A 68 -0.33 -1.08 -13.62
C THR A 68 -0.75 -1.76 -12.31
N ALA A 69 -0.75 -1.04 -11.20
CA ALA A 69 -1.04 -1.60 -9.89
C ALA A 69 -2.53 -1.59 -9.53
N TYR A 70 -3.38 -1.01 -10.37
CA TYR A 70 -4.79 -0.80 -10.04
C TYR A 70 -5.50 -2.10 -9.63
N ARG A 71 -5.34 -3.17 -10.43
CA ARG A 71 -5.98 -4.45 -10.13
C ARG A 71 -5.44 -5.10 -8.87
N PHE A 72 -4.13 -4.91 -8.59
CA PHE A 72 -3.54 -5.40 -7.35
C PHE A 72 -4.24 -4.78 -6.13
N TYR A 73 -4.44 -3.46 -6.15
CA TYR A 73 -5.09 -2.79 -5.04
C TYR A 73 -6.57 -3.15 -4.93
N LEU A 74 -7.27 -3.30 -6.05
CA LEU A 74 -8.66 -3.79 -6.01
C LEU A 74 -8.73 -5.14 -5.29
N ALA A 75 -7.81 -6.06 -5.62
CA ALA A 75 -7.80 -7.38 -5.00
C ALA A 75 -7.49 -7.32 -3.50
N ARG A 76 -6.83 -6.26 -3.03
CA ARG A 76 -6.54 -6.07 -1.61
C ARG A 76 -7.62 -5.29 -0.87
N GLY A 77 -8.72 -4.97 -1.51
CA GLY A 77 -9.86 -4.31 -0.86
C GLY A 77 -9.93 -2.81 -1.05
N TYR A 78 -9.02 -2.24 -1.84
CA TYR A 78 -9.09 -0.81 -2.15
C TYR A 78 -10.14 -0.56 -3.22
N ARG A 79 -10.78 0.60 -3.15
CA ARG A 79 -11.80 1.02 -4.11
C ARG A 79 -11.48 2.41 -4.59
N PRO A 80 -11.73 2.75 -5.87
CA PRO A 80 -11.50 4.11 -6.34
C PRO A 80 -12.42 5.08 -5.60
N VAL A 81 -11.86 6.25 -5.27
CA VAL A 81 -12.63 7.30 -4.62
C VAL A 81 -13.74 7.78 -5.53
N GLU A 82 -13.49 7.80 -6.85
CA GLU A 82 -14.48 8.13 -7.86
C GLU A 82 -14.83 6.85 -8.63
N PRO A 83 -15.90 6.12 -8.22
CA PRO A 83 -16.18 4.79 -8.78
C PRO A 83 -16.47 4.79 -10.29
N ASP A 84 -16.98 5.90 -10.83
CA ASP A 84 -17.37 5.97 -12.23
C ASP A 84 -16.22 6.41 -13.14
N ALA A 85 -15.10 6.83 -12.56
CA ALA A 85 -13.93 7.22 -13.36
C ALA A 85 -13.18 5.98 -13.84
N PRO A 86 -12.70 5.96 -15.10
CA PRO A 86 -11.88 4.84 -15.56
C PRO A 86 -10.54 4.80 -14.83
N PRO A 87 -9.93 3.62 -14.69
CA PRO A 87 -8.60 3.52 -14.11
C PRO A 87 -7.60 4.34 -14.91
N GLN A 88 -6.72 5.05 -14.21
CA GLN A 88 -5.72 5.89 -14.84
C GLN A 88 -4.52 6.03 -13.91
N ARG A 89 -3.46 6.65 -14.42
CA ARG A 89 -2.30 6.98 -13.59
C ARG A 89 -2.76 7.92 -12.47
N GLY A 90 -2.37 7.61 -11.25
CA GLY A 90 -2.73 8.44 -10.12
C GLY A 90 -4.17 8.32 -9.67
N THR A 91 -4.80 7.18 -9.92
CA THR A 91 -6.15 6.93 -9.43
C THR A 91 -6.17 6.89 -7.90
N ALA A 92 -6.94 7.79 -7.29
CA ALA A 92 -7.09 7.81 -5.84
C ALA A 92 -7.95 6.64 -5.38
N MET A 93 -7.45 5.89 -4.41
CA MET A 93 -8.14 4.71 -3.89
C MET A 93 -8.15 4.74 -2.35
N VAL A 94 -9.14 4.09 -1.77
CA VAL A 94 -9.33 4.04 -0.33
C VAL A 94 -9.78 2.64 0.09
N LYS A 95 -9.33 2.22 1.27
CA LYS A 95 -9.78 0.97 1.91
C LYS A 95 -10.21 1.28 3.33
N ALA A 96 -11.45 0.93 3.66
CA ALA A 96 -11.92 1.02 5.04
C ALA A 96 -11.28 -0.08 5.87
N LEU A 97 -10.84 0.25 7.09
CA LEU A 97 -10.13 -0.67 7.97
C LEU A 97 -11.01 -1.33 9.01
N ALA A 98 -12.19 -0.81 9.20
CA ALA A 98 -13.14 -1.34 10.18
C ALA A 98 -13.95 -2.49 9.62
#